data_a3899552e55bbc5ec151063bef50f31a
#
_entry.id   a3899552e55bbc5ec151063bef50f31a
#
_cell.length_a   1.000
_cell.length_b   1.000
_cell.length_c   1.000
_cell.angle_alpha   90.00
_cell.angle_beta   90.00
_cell.angle_gamma   90.00
#
_symmetry.space_group_name_H-M   'P 1'
#
loop_
_entity.id
_entity.type
_entity.pdbx_description
1 polymer ?
#
loop_
_entity_poly.entity_id
_entity_poly.type
_entity_poly.pdbx_seq_one_letter_code
_entity_poly.pdbx_strand_id
1 'polypeptide(L)'
;RRSSAASDVYKRQMQPSGRGYDHGITTFSPDGRLFQVEYARESVKRGTTTAGLKFKNGVVLVCDKRIISRLIIPESIEKMFKIDNHVGVATSGLMADARQLVARSRVEAQINRITYGATVPIDVLVKKICDFKQSFTQYGGSRPFGTALLIGGVDDNGIHLYETDPSGAYQSYHAGAIGSGRNTVIEYFEKNWKENLTLNAAMKLGLEALRNANDAELNRDAVEVAVIDSDGYRFLDREDVNKQIDRLKPLED
;
A
#
# COMPACT_ATOMS: atom_id res chain seq x y z
N ARG A 1 8.24 -56.69 7.14
CA ARG A 1 8.04 -55.48 6.32
C ARG A 1 6.58 -54.99 6.37
N ARG A 2 6.08 -54.59 7.55
CA ARG A 2 4.73 -53.98 7.71
C ARG A 2 4.73 -52.83 8.71
N SER A 3 5.79 -52.01 8.78
CA SER A 3 5.84 -50.91 9.77
C SER A 3 5.95 -49.52 9.18
N SER A 4 6.16 -49.33 7.85
CA SER A 4 6.34 -48.01 7.28
C SER A 4 5.01 -47.29 6.94
N ALA A 5 4.01 -48.04 6.47
CA ALA A 5 2.73 -47.44 6.09
C ALA A 5 1.89 -46.91 7.27
N ALA A 6 1.96 -47.60 8.43
CA ALA A 6 1.27 -47.17 9.66
C ALA A 6 1.91 -45.91 10.25
N SER A 7 3.24 -45.77 10.16
CA SER A 7 3.98 -44.58 10.62
C SER A 7 3.70 -43.36 9.73
N ASP A 8 3.52 -43.58 8.44
CA ASP A 8 3.21 -42.47 7.49
C ASP A 8 1.75 -42.00 7.59
N VAL A 9 0.82 -42.92 7.91
CA VAL A 9 -0.58 -42.54 8.21
C VAL A 9 -0.65 -41.81 9.54
N TYR A 10 0.09 -42.21 10.55
CA TYR A 10 0.16 -41.54 11.86
C TYR A 10 0.84 -40.17 11.77
N LYS A 11 1.89 -40.02 10.98
CA LYS A 11 2.53 -38.73 10.68
C LYS A 11 1.64 -37.80 9.90
N ARG A 12 0.81 -38.29 8.99
CA ARG A 12 -0.20 -37.46 8.28
C ARG A 12 -1.36 -37.03 9.18
N GLN A 13 -1.72 -37.81 10.19
CA GLN A 13 -2.73 -37.42 11.19
C GLN A 13 -2.19 -36.48 12.25
N MET A 14 -0.88 -36.39 12.45
CA MET A 14 -0.24 -35.47 13.39
C MET A 14 0.30 -34.17 12.73
N GLN A 15 0.11 -33.96 11.44
CA GLN A 15 0.20 -32.60 10.94
C GLN A 15 -1.04 -31.84 11.44
N PRO A 16 -0.89 -30.82 12.31
CA PRO A 16 -2.01 -29.96 12.66
C PRO A 16 -2.50 -29.39 11.33
N SER A 17 -3.58 -29.95 10.81
CA SER A 17 -4.27 -29.34 9.70
C SER A 17 -4.63 -27.95 10.18
N GLY A 18 -4.12 -26.90 9.55
CA GLY A 18 -4.42 -25.50 9.87
C GLY A 18 -5.93 -25.17 9.81
N ARG A 19 -6.74 -26.16 9.43
CA ARG A 19 -8.19 -26.10 9.24
C ARG A 19 -9.03 -25.78 10.49
N GLY A 20 -8.45 -25.77 11.68
CA GLY A 20 -9.18 -25.41 12.91
C GLY A 20 -8.84 -24.03 13.44
N TYR A 21 -7.68 -23.48 13.08
CA TYR A 21 -7.19 -22.18 13.54
C TYR A 21 -7.48 -21.05 12.55
N ASP A 22 -7.84 -21.37 11.32
CA ASP A 22 -8.16 -20.41 10.25
C ASP A 22 -9.56 -19.81 10.37
N HIS A 23 -10.46 -20.41 11.15
CA HIS A 23 -11.78 -19.85 11.41
C HIS A 23 -11.82 -18.82 12.55
N GLY A 24 -10.82 -18.81 13.41
CA GLY A 24 -10.72 -17.88 14.54
C GLY A 24 -9.96 -16.62 14.16
N ILE A 25 -10.61 -15.46 14.23
CA ILE A 25 -9.98 -14.16 13.92
C ILE A 25 -8.92 -13.81 14.96
N THR A 26 -9.17 -14.15 16.23
CA THR A 26 -8.37 -13.77 17.40
C THR A 26 -7.49 -14.87 17.94
N THR A 27 -7.52 -16.04 17.32
CA THR A 27 -6.84 -17.25 17.82
C THR A 27 -5.50 -17.43 17.11
N PHE A 28 -4.42 -17.47 17.90
CA PHE A 28 -3.10 -17.84 17.37
C PHE A 28 -3.05 -19.33 17.08
N SER A 29 -2.42 -19.69 15.96
CA SER A 29 -1.98 -21.07 15.73
C SER A 29 -0.83 -21.44 16.70
N PRO A 30 -0.51 -22.72 16.85
CA PRO A 30 0.65 -23.16 17.64
C PRO A 30 1.97 -22.51 17.21
N ASP A 31 2.09 -22.12 15.94
CA ASP A 31 3.25 -21.43 15.37
C ASP A 31 3.19 -19.90 15.55
N GLY A 32 2.22 -19.38 16.32
CA GLY A 32 2.09 -17.95 16.60
C GLY A 32 1.53 -17.11 15.42
N ARG A 33 0.80 -17.71 14.49
CA ARG A 33 0.24 -17.04 13.29
C ARG A 33 -1.23 -16.69 13.50
N LEU A 34 -1.64 -15.54 12.96
CA LEU A 34 -3.04 -15.14 12.81
C LEU A 34 -3.45 -15.35 11.35
N PHE A 35 -4.08 -16.48 11.04
CA PHE A 35 -4.39 -16.86 9.65
C PHE A 35 -5.26 -15.84 8.93
N GLN A 36 -6.24 -15.23 9.59
CA GLN A 36 -7.10 -14.21 8.97
C GLN A 36 -6.31 -12.95 8.57
N VAL A 37 -5.26 -12.59 9.31
CA VAL A 37 -4.34 -11.51 8.93
C VAL A 37 -3.53 -11.90 7.70
N GLU A 38 -3.07 -13.16 7.63
CA GLU A 38 -2.32 -13.64 6.45
C GLU A 38 -3.21 -13.70 5.20
N TYR A 39 -4.46 -14.11 5.33
CA TYR A 39 -5.42 -14.06 4.22
C TYR A 39 -5.74 -12.61 3.80
N ALA A 40 -5.79 -11.68 4.75
CA ALA A 40 -5.90 -10.27 4.43
C ALA A 40 -4.67 -9.73 3.66
N ARG A 41 -3.45 -10.18 4.00
CA ARG A 41 -2.23 -9.87 3.23
C ARG A 41 -2.28 -10.43 1.81
N GLU A 42 -2.83 -11.63 1.62
CA GLU A 42 -3.03 -12.18 0.26
C GLU A 42 -4.00 -11.32 -0.56
N SER A 43 -5.01 -10.72 0.06
CA SER A 43 -5.89 -9.74 -0.60
C SER A 43 -5.12 -8.50 -1.08
N VAL A 44 -4.17 -8.00 -0.27
CA VAL A 44 -3.28 -6.89 -0.67
C VAL A 44 -2.40 -7.27 -1.86
N LYS A 45 -1.79 -8.46 -1.84
CA LYS A 45 -0.94 -8.97 -2.93
C LYS A 45 -1.69 -9.15 -4.26
N ARG A 46 -3.01 -9.35 -4.22
CA ARG A 46 -3.86 -9.41 -5.43
C ARG A 46 -4.24 -8.03 -5.96
N GLY A 47 -4.08 -6.99 -5.16
CA GLY A 47 -4.28 -5.62 -5.60
C GLY A 47 -3.20 -5.18 -6.59
N THR A 48 -3.52 -4.22 -7.45
CA THR A 48 -2.55 -3.67 -8.40
C THR A 48 -1.47 -2.88 -7.66
N THR A 49 -0.30 -2.81 -8.27
CA THR A 49 0.90 -2.22 -7.68
C THR A 49 0.74 -0.71 -7.48
N THR A 50 1.19 -0.25 -6.34
CA THR A 50 1.28 1.16 -5.98
C THR A 50 2.64 1.39 -5.33
N ALA A 51 3.32 2.45 -5.73
CA ALA A 51 4.63 2.84 -5.24
C ALA A 51 4.60 4.25 -4.64
N GLY A 52 5.48 4.52 -3.70
CA GLY A 52 5.68 5.84 -3.12
C GLY A 52 7.16 6.10 -2.87
N LEU A 53 7.59 7.34 -3.09
CA LEU A 53 8.99 7.77 -2.90
C LEU A 53 9.05 9.14 -2.27
N LYS A 54 9.99 9.33 -1.35
CA LYS A 54 10.38 10.66 -0.88
C LYS A 54 11.29 11.31 -1.93
N PHE A 55 11.07 12.59 -2.19
CA PHE A 55 11.98 13.45 -2.92
C PHE A 55 12.36 14.66 -2.05
N LYS A 56 13.24 15.53 -2.52
CA LYS A 56 13.81 16.62 -1.72
C LYS A 56 12.78 17.47 -0.96
N ASN A 57 11.60 17.70 -1.55
CA ASN A 57 10.60 18.62 -1.00
C ASN A 57 9.26 17.94 -0.67
N GLY A 58 9.14 16.61 -0.80
CA GLY A 58 7.87 15.93 -0.55
C GLY A 58 7.85 14.45 -0.90
N VAL A 59 6.67 13.97 -1.20
CA VAL A 59 6.39 12.57 -1.57
C VAL A 59 5.69 12.52 -2.92
N VAL A 60 6.11 11.59 -3.76
CA VAL A 60 5.39 11.19 -4.97
C VAL A 60 4.79 9.80 -4.77
N LEU A 61 3.51 9.66 -5.11
CA LEU A 61 2.79 8.39 -5.13
C LEU A 61 2.47 8.06 -6.59
N VAL A 62 2.70 6.83 -7.00
CA VAL A 62 2.47 6.35 -8.37
C VAL A 62 1.68 5.07 -8.30
N CYS A 63 0.59 4.94 -9.04
CA CYS A 63 -0.21 3.73 -9.06
C CYS A 63 -0.60 3.30 -10.47
N ASP A 64 -0.76 1.99 -10.63
CA ASP A 64 -1.40 1.37 -11.79
C ASP A 64 -2.84 0.95 -11.41
N LYS A 65 -3.84 1.45 -12.16
CA LYS A 65 -5.25 1.12 -11.96
C LYS A 65 -5.66 -0.19 -12.64
N ARG A 66 -4.83 -0.72 -13.54
CA ARG A 66 -5.09 -1.92 -14.36
C ARG A 66 -6.51 -1.93 -14.93
N ILE A 67 -6.76 -1.13 -15.94
CA ILE A 67 -8.04 -1.07 -16.65
C ILE A 67 -8.14 -2.32 -17.53
N ILE A 68 -8.98 -3.27 -17.13
CA ILE A 68 -9.17 -4.57 -17.81
C ILE A 68 -10.19 -4.56 -18.93
N SER A 69 -10.97 -3.50 -19.06
CA SER A 69 -12.01 -3.37 -20.08
C SER A 69 -12.13 -1.93 -20.54
N ARG A 70 -12.27 -1.74 -21.85
CA ARG A 70 -12.56 -0.44 -22.48
C ARG A 70 -13.95 0.16 -22.10
N LEU A 71 -14.77 -0.63 -21.42
CA LEU A 71 -16.10 -0.18 -20.95
C LEU A 71 -16.01 0.46 -19.56
N ILE A 72 -14.87 0.37 -18.88
CA ILE A 72 -14.65 0.99 -17.58
C ILE A 72 -14.22 2.43 -17.81
N ILE A 73 -14.85 3.35 -17.11
CA ILE A 73 -14.45 4.75 -17.07
C ILE A 73 -13.25 4.86 -16.11
N PRO A 74 -12.03 5.19 -16.60
CA PRO A 74 -10.79 5.18 -15.80
C PRO A 74 -10.86 6.05 -14.54
N GLU A 75 -11.55 7.17 -14.60
CA GLU A 75 -11.73 8.13 -13.51
C GLU A 75 -12.55 7.56 -12.35
N SER A 76 -13.39 6.54 -12.63
CA SER A 76 -14.21 5.88 -11.60
C SER A 76 -13.40 4.97 -10.67
N ILE A 77 -12.18 4.60 -11.09
CA ILE A 77 -11.26 3.79 -10.27
C ILE A 77 -10.39 4.74 -9.47
N GLU A 78 -10.70 4.87 -8.19
CA GLU A 78 -9.91 5.67 -7.25
C GLU A 78 -8.98 4.78 -6.44
N LYS A 79 -7.66 5.02 -6.52
CA LYS A 79 -6.64 4.32 -5.71
C LYS A 79 -5.83 5.26 -4.83
N MET A 80 -5.84 6.53 -5.15
CA MET A 80 -5.17 7.56 -4.39
C MET A 80 -6.18 8.57 -3.88
N PHE A 81 -6.03 8.98 -2.63
CA PHE A 81 -6.98 9.83 -1.95
C PHE A 81 -6.27 10.94 -1.19
N LYS A 82 -6.80 12.14 -1.27
CA LYS A 82 -6.45 13.23 -0.39
C LYS A 82 -7.10 12.99 0.98
N ILE A 83 -6.30 13.01 2.03
CA ILE A 83 -6.78 12.99 3.41
C ILE A 83 -6.95 14.42 3.92
N ASP A 84 -5.88 15.20 3.83
CA ASP A 84 -5.86 16.64 4.10
C ASP A 84 -4.88 17.31 3.11
N ASN A 85 -4.70 18.62 3.19
CA ASN A 85 -3.80 19.33 2.26
C ASN A 85 -2.38 18.80 2.29
N HIS A 86 -1.86 18.47 3.47
CA HIS A 86 -0.48 18.05 3.71
C HIS A 86 -0.28 16.53 3.66
N VAL A 87 -1.33 15.72 3.49
CA VAL A 87 -1.25 14.26 3.52
C VAL A 87 -2.18 13.59 2.52
N GLY A 88 -1.63 12.63 1.81
CA GLY A 88 -2.34 11.76 0.88
C GLY A 88 -2.08 10.28 1.14
N VAL A 89 -2.90 9.44 0.57
CA VAL A 89 -2.80 8.00 0.70
C VAL A 89 -3.01 7.31 -0.63
N ALA A 90 -2.24 6.27 -0.86
CA ALA A 90 -2.44 5.35 -1.97
C ALA A 90 -2.69 3.94 -1.41
N THR A 91 -3.49 3.13 -2.11
CA THR A 91 -4.06 1.91 -1.56
C THR A 91 -3.80 0.70 -2.45
N SER A 92 -3.77 -0.50 -1.83
CA SER A 92 -3.83 -1.77 -2.54
C SER A 92 -4.61 -2.80 -1.73
N GLY A 93 -5.34 -3.68 -2.42
CA GLY A 93 -6.23 -4.68 -1.85
C GLY A 93 -7.70 -4.34 -2.05
N LEU A 94 -8.54 -4.59 -1.06
CA LEU A 94 -9.98 -4.36 -1.13
C LEU A 94 -10.32 -2.86 -1.05
N MET A 95 -10.78 -2.28 -2.15
CA MET A 95 -11.09 -0.85 -2.26
C MET A 95 -12.21 -0.40 -1.31
N ALA A 96 -13.19 -1.27 -1.02
CA ALA A 96 -14.25 -0.97 -0.07
C ALA A 96 -13.68 -0.74 1.34
N ASP A 97 -12.71 -1.56 1.76
CA ASP A 97 -12.02 -1.42 3.04
C ASP A 97 -11.14 -0.17 3.05
N ALA A 98 -10.44 0.09 1.94
CA ALA A 98 -9.60 1.29 1.80
C ALA A 98 -10.42 2.57 1.98
N ARG A 99 -11.61 2.67 1.37
CA ARG A 99 -12.50 3.83 1.53
C ARG A 99 -12.92 4.08 2.98
N GLN A 100 -13.16 3.03 3.76
CA GLN A 100 -13.48 3.17 5.18
C GLN A 100 -12.29 3.76 5.97
N LEU A 101 -11.08 3.28 5.70
CA LEU A 101 -9.87 3.80 6.34
C LEU A 101 -9.58 5.25 5.90
N VAL A 102 -9.80 5.59 4.63
CA VAL A 102 -9.70 6.97 4.11
C VAL A 102 -10.69 7.90 4.81
N ALA A 103 -11.96 7.49 4.91
CA ALA A 103 -12.98 8.27 5.61
C ALA A 103 -12.60 8.49 7.08
N ARG A 104 -12.15 7.44 7.77
CA ARG A 104 -11.65 7.53 9.15
C ARG A 104 -10.45 8.48 9.26
N SER A 105 -9.48 8.37 8.36
CA SER A 105 -8.30 9.25 8.34
C SER A 105 -8.69 10.72 8.20
N ARG A 106 -9.64 11.04 7.33
CA ARG A 106 -10.17 12.39 7.15
C ARG A 106 -10.82 12.94 8.44
N VAL A 107 -11.62 12.10 9.09
CA VAL A 107 -12.24 12.47 10.37
C VAL A 107 -11.19 12.74 11.43
N GLU A 108 -10.17 11.88 11.60
CA GLU A 108 -9.09 12.08 12.56
C GLU A 108 -8.29 13.37 12.28
N ALA A 109 -8.03 13.68 11.01
CA ALA A 109 -7.36 14.93 10.62
C ALA A 109 -8.20 16.17 10.99
N GLN A 110 -9.52 16.12 10.76
CA GLN A 110 -10.41 17.24 11.11
C GLN A 110 -10.61 17.38 12.63
N ILE A 111 -10.72 16.28 13.36
CA ILE A 111 -10.78 16.31 14.84
C ILE A 111 -9.53 17.00 15.39
N ASN A 112 -8.34 16.66 14.90
CA ASN A 112 -7.10 17.30 15.34
C ASN A 112 -7.14 18.82 15.09
N ARG A 113 -7.57 19.21 13.88
CA ARG A 113 -7.66 20.63 13.50
C ARG A 113 -8.64 21.42 14.39
N ILE A 114 -9.81 20.84 14.69
CA ILE A 114 -10.82 21.48 15.53
C ILE A 114 -10.33 21.57 16.99
N THR A 115 -9.67 20.51 17.48
CA THR A 115 -9.26 20.44 18.89
C THR A 115 -8.04 21.29 19.19
N TYR A 116 -7.05 21.30 18.27
CA TYR A 116 -5.74 21.92 18.52
C TYR A 116 -5.45 23.13 17.63
N GLY A 117 -6.32 23.46 16.67
CA GLY A 117 -6.11 24.55 15.71
C GLY A 117 -4.97 24.31 14.71
N ALA A 118 -4.45 23.08 14.63
CA ALA A 118 -3.29 22.70 13.83
C ALA A 118 -3.55 21.47 12.97
N THR A 119 -2.74 21.28 11.93
CA THR A 119 -2.75 20.06 11.12
C THR A 119 -2.31 18.86 11.96
N VAL A 120 -2.86 17.69 11.68
CA VAL A 120 -2.45 16.46 12.37
C VAL A 120 -1.03 16.06 11.95
N PRO A 121 -0.10 15.79 12.89
CA PRO A 121 1.17 15.19 12.56
C PRO A 121 0.97 13.82 11.88
N ILE A 122 1.75 13.54 10.84
CA ILE A 122 1.51 12.36 9.97
C ILE A 122 1.74 11.07 10.74
N ASP A 123 2.74 11.00 11.59
CA ASP A 123 3.03 9.87 12.47
C ASP A 123 1.87 9.57 13.43
N VAL A 124 1.26 10.61 14.02
CA VAL A 124 0.08 10.50 14.87
C VAL A 124 -1.12 9.96 14.09
N LEU A 125 -1.35 10.47 12.88
CA LEU A 125 -2.42 9.99 12.01
C LEU A 125 -2.24 8.52 11.66
N VAL A 126 -1.03 8.14 11.22
CA VAL A 126 -0.68 6.75 10.86
C VAL A 126 -0.91 5.83 12.06
N LYS A 127 -0.43 6.22 13.25
CA LYS A 127 -0.64 5.44 14.46
C LYS A 127 -2.12 5.21 14.74
N LYS A 128 -2.94 6.26 14.73
CA LYS A 128 -4.40 6.14 14.97
C LYS A 128 -5.08 5.19 13.98
N ILE A 129 -4.71 5.25 12.70
CA ILE A 129 -5.28 4.37 11.68
C ILE A 129 -4.80 2.92 11.88
N CYS A 130 -3.55 2.72 12.26
CA CYS A 130 -2.99 1.40 12.52
C CYS A 130 -3.55 0.77 13.81
N ASP A 131 -3.74 1.57 14.86
CA ASP A 131 -4.42 1.12 16.09
C ASP A 131 -5.89 0.72 15.79
N PHE A 132 -6.56 1.46 14.90
CA PHE A 132 -7.89 1.10 14.43
C PHE A 132 -7.88 -0.22 13.63
N LYS A 133 -6.93 -0.42 12.70
CA LYS A 133 -6.77 -1.70 11.98
C LYS A 133 -6.49 -2.85 12.94
N GLN A 134 -5.59 -2.66 13.91
CA GLN A 134 -5.21 -3.67 14.90
C GLN A 134 -6.42 -4.12 15.74
N SER A 135 -7.32 -3.22 16.12
CA SER A 135 -8.51 -3.57 16.88
C SER A 135 -9.38 -4.63 16.20
N PHE A 136 -9.39 -4.67 14.86
CA PHE A 136 -10.11 -5.68 14.08
C PHE A 136 -9.41 -7.04 14.06
N THR A 137 -8.20 -7.15 14.57
CA THR A 137 -7.49 -8.42 14.73
C THR A 137 -7.60 -8.98 16.15
N GLN A 138 -8.08 -8.17 17.11
CA GLN A 138 -8.14 -8.51 18.53
C GLN A 138 -9.57 -8.76 19.02
N TYR A 139 -10.56 -8.13 18.41
CA TYR A 139 -11.96 -8.31 18.79
C TYR A 139 -12.68 -9.27 17.83
N GLY A 140 -13.40 -10.25 18.39
CA GLY A 140 -14.17 -11.21 17.64
C GLY A 140 -15.36 -10.58 16.87
N GLY A 141 -15.78 -11.24 15.81
CA GLY A 141 -16.95 -10.82 15.02
C GLY A 141 -16.65 -9.89 13.83
N SER A 142 -15.41 -9.42 13.68
CA SER A 142 -14.98 -8.57 12.57
C SER A 142 -13.75 -9.18 11.90
N ARG A 143 -13.68 -9.14 10.57
CA ARG A 143 -12.47 -9.56 9.85
C ARG A 143 -11.45 -8.42 9.80
N PRO A 144 -10.14 -8.71 9.66
CA PRO A 144 -9.13 -7.71 9.36
C PRO A 144 -9.43 -6.97 8.05
N PHE A 145 -8.94 -5.73 7.93
CA PHE A 145 -8.99 -4.97 6.68
C PHE A 145 -8.11 -5.64 5.63
N GLY A 146 -8.68 -5.96 4.47
CA GLY A 146 -7.96 -6.57 3.34
C GLY A 146 -7.22 -5.55 2.48
N THR A 147 -6.63 -4.52 3.09
CA THR A 147 -5.95 -3.43 2.38
C THR A 147 -4.71 -2.96 3.11
N ALA A 148 -3.68 -2.62 2.34
CA ALA A 148 -2.52 -1.86 2.77
C ALA A 148 -2.61 -0.42 2.25
N LEU A 149 -2.01 0.51 2.98
CA LEU A 149 -1.95 1.92 2.64
C LEU A 149 -0.49 2.37 2.57
N LEU A 150 -0.16 3.16 1.55
CA LEU A 150 1.00 4.04 1.52
C LEU A 150 0.53 5.44 1.87
N ILE A 151 0.93 5.95 3.01
CA ILE A 151 0.55 7.28 3.51
C ILE A 151 1.77 8.18 3.37
N GLY A 152 1.65 9.20 2.53
CA GLY A 152 2.71 10.17 2.28
C GLY A 152 2.28 11.59 2.62
N GLY A 153 3.23 12.40 3.03
CA GLY A 153 2.94 13.80 3.30
C GLY A 153 4.12 14.59 3.85
N VAL A 154 3.86 15.87 4.11
CA VAL A 154 4.82 16.84 4.65
C VAL A 154 4.19 17.57 5.82
N ASP A 155 4.84 17.58 6.96
CA ASP A 155 4.46 18.32 8.16
C ASP A 155 5.66 19.06 8.77
N ASP A 156 5.47 19.69 9.92
CA ASP A 156 6.53 20.44 10.62
C ASP A 156 7.72 19.54 11.04
N ASN A 157 7.53 18.23 11.13
CA ASN A 157 8.57 17.25 11.46
C ASN A 157 9.31 16.73 10.22
N GLY A 158 8.88 17.12 9.02
CA GLY A 158 9.53 16.79 7.75
C GLY A 158 8.68 16.01 6.77
N ILE A 159 9.35 15.22 5.93
CA ILE A 159 8.75 14.45 4.86
C ILE A 159 8.55 13.00 5.32
N HIS A 160 7.33 12.51 5.21
CA HIS A 160 6.93 11.21 5.71
C HIS A 160 6.37 10.33 4.60
N LEU A 161 6.76 9.05 4.63
CA LEU A 161 6.15 7.99 3.82
C LEU A 161 6.07 6.74 4.68
N TYR A 162 4.85 6.28 4.95
CA TYR A 162 4.58 5.10 5.76
C TYR A 162 3.85 4.04 4.94
N GLU A 163 4.25 2.78 5.11
CA GLU A 163 3.50 1.61 4.66
C GLU A 163 2.76 1.02 5.86
N THR A 164 1.48 0.67 5.68
CA THR A 164 0.67 0.01 6.70
C THR A 164 0.24 -1.37 6.23
N ASP A 165 0.22 -2.33 7.17
CA ASP A 165 -0.15 -3.73 6.95
C ASP A 165 -1.58 -4.01 7.47
N PRO A 166 -2.30 -5.03 6.97
CA PRO A 166 -3.59 -5.46 7.52
C PRO A 166 -3.63 -5.73 9.02
N SER A 167 -2.50 -6.11 9.63
CA SER A 167 -2.39 -6.33 11.08
C SER A 167 -2.42 -5.05 11.92
N GLY A 168 -2.29 -3.88 11.29
CA GLY A 168 -2.06 -2.61 11.97
C GLY A 168 -0.58 -2.28 12.22
N ALA A 169 0.35 -3.12 11.75
CA ALA A 169 1.76 -2.74 11.73
C ALA A 169 2.02 -1.65 10.69
N TYR A 170 3.00 -0.78 10.95
CA TYR A 170 3.44 0.26 10.01
C TYR A 170 4.93 0.50 10.13
N GLN A 171 5.52 0.96 9.04
CA GLN A 171 6.93 1.32 8.95
C GLN A 171 7.12 2.55 8.09
N SER A 172 8.15 3.36 8.39
CA SER A 172 8.54 4.51 7.57
C SER A 172 9.58 4.09 6.54
N TYR A 173 9.44 4.62 5.32
CA TYR A 173 10.31 4.29 4.18
C TYR A 173 10.82 5.56 3.50
N HIS A 174 11.95 5.47 2.81
CA HIS A 174 12.38 6.45 1.81
C HIS A 174 11.67 6.19 0.47
N ALA A 175 11.51 4.92 0.13
CA ALA A 175 10.75 4.46 -1.02
C ALA A 175 10.10 3.12 -0.65
N GLY A 176 8.84 2.93 -1.03
CA GLY A 176 8.07 1.74 -0.67
C GLY A 176 7.04 1.39 -1.73
N ALA A 177 6.50 0.17 -1.66
CA ALA A 177 5.49 -0.29 -2.59
C ALA A 177 4.53 -1.29 -1.92
N ILE A 178 3.30 -1.34 -2.42
CA ILE A 178 2.26 -2.29 -2.01
C ILE A 178 1.60 -2.91 -3.25
N GLY A 179 0.98 -4.06 -3.10
CA GLY A 179 0.29 -4.76 -4.17
C GLY A 179 1.10 -5.89 -4.81
N SER A 180 0.64 -6.37 -5.97
CA SER A 180 1.16 -7.58 -6.62
C SER A 180 2.63 -7.48 -7.01
N GLY A 181 3.09 -6.33 -7.48
CA GLY A 181 4.47 -6.10 -7.91
C GLY A 181 5.41 -5.55 -6.83
N ARG A 182 5.00 -5.58 -5.55
CA ARG A 182 5.77 -5.00 -4.43
C ARG A 182 7.24 -5.42 -4.44
N ASN A 183 7.51 -6.71 -4.57
CA ASN A 183 8.89 -7.23 -4.46
C ASN A 183 9.78 -6.68 -5.61
N THR A 184 9.31 -6.75 -6.84
CA THR A 184 10.02 -6.23 -8.01
C THR A 184 10.29 -4.72 -7.90
N VAL A 185 9.28 -3.95 -7.42
CA VAL A 185 9.43 -2.50 -7.19
C VAL A 185 10.48 -2.22 -6.13
N ILE A 186 10.44 -2.93 -5.00
CA ILE A 186 11.41 -2.74 -3.91
C ILE A 186 12.82 -3.07 -4.38
N GLU A 187 13.03 -4.20 -5.06
CA GLU A 187 14.33 -4.57 -5.63
C GLU A 187 14.86 -3.51 -6.61
N TYR A 188 13.96 -2.92 -7.40
CA TYR A 188 14.33 -1.83 -8.30
C TYR A 188 14.72 -0.56 -7.54
N PHE A 189 13.99 -0.21 -6.47
CA PHE A 189 14.30 0.94 -5.64
C PHE A 189 15.63 0.75 -4.89
N GLU A 190 15.90 -0.40 -4.32
CA GLU A 190 17.16 -0.69 -3.63
C GLU A 190 18.38 -0.49 -4.52
N LYS A 191 18.26 -0.78 -5.82
CA LYS A 191 19.35 -0.60 -6.80
C LYS A 191 19.50 0.85 -7.29
N ASN A 192 18.40 1.61 -7.39
CA ASN A 192 18.37 2.87 -8.13
C ASN A 192 18.02 4.10 -7.28
N TRP A 193 17.50 3.90 -6.06
CA TRP A 193 17.13 5.01 -5.20
C TRP A 193 18.38 5.78 -4.72
N LYS A 194 18.23 7.09 -4.65
CA LYS A 194 19.28 8.02 -4.14
C LYS A 194 18.63 9.05 -3.25
N GLU A 195 19.38 9.57 -2.31
CA GLU A 195 18.94 10.71 -1.50
C GLU A 195 18.75 11.97 -2.34
N ASN A 196 17.90 12.87 -1.88
CA ASN A 196 17.69 14.19 -2.49
C ASN A 196 17.25 14.17 -3.97
N LEU A 197 16.49 13.16 -4.37
CA LEU A 197 15.89 13.12 -5.70
C LEU A 197 15.08 14.41 -5.97
N THR A 198 15.13 14.91 -7.19
CA THR A 198 14.15 15.91 -7.66
C THR A 198 12.81 15.25 -7.91
N LEU A 199 11.71 16.02 -7.95
CA LEU A 199 10.38 15.50 -8.28
C LEU A 199 10.38 14.69 -9.59
N ASN A 200 10.98 15.24 -10.65
CA ASN A 200 11.05 14.56 -11.95
C ASN A 200 11.84 13.24 -11.88
N ALA A 201 12.95 13.21 -11.12
CA ALA A 201 13.72 11.99 -10.94
C ALA A 201 12.98 10.94 -10.11
N ALA A 202 12.30 11.34 -9.05
CA ALA A 202 11.49 10.46 -8.23
C ALA A 202 10.28 9.89 -9.00
N MET A 203 9.59 10.75 -9.78
CA MET A 203 8.50 10.32 -10.64
C MET A 203 8.98 9.32 -11.70
N LYS A 204 10.09 9.63 -12.40
CA LYS A 204 10.70 8.71 -13.37
C LYS A 204 11.03 7.37 -12.74
N LEU A 205 11.70 7.37 -11.57
CA LEU A 205 12.06 6.16 -10.84
C LEU A 205 10.83 5.32 -10.46
N GLY A 206 9.76 5.97 -9.99
CA GLY A 206 8.49 5.31 -9.67
C GLY A 206 7.81 4.68 -10.89
N LEU A 207 7.79 5.39 -12.03
CA LEU A 207 7.23 4.88 -13.28
C LEU A 207 8.04 3.70 -13.85
N GLU A 208 9.38 3.80 -13.83
CA GLU A 208 10.25 2.68 -14.24
C GLU A 208 10.04 1.45 -13.36
N ALA A 209 9.93 1.63 -12.05
CA ALA A 209 9.67 0.54 -11.12
C ALA A 209 8.31 -0.14 -11.37
N LEU A 210 7.24 0.65 -11.63
CA LEU A 210 5.93 0.10 -11.99
C LEU A 210 5.96 -0.66 -13.31
N ARG A 211 6.66 -0.14 -14.32
CA ARG A 211 6.81 -0.81 -15.61
C ARG A 211 7.49 -2.17 -15.46
N ASN A 212 8.61 -2.21 -14.72
CA ASN A 212 9.33 -3.47 -14.45
C ASN A 212 8.46 -4.47 -13.67
N ALA A 213 7.58 -4.00 -12.77
CA ALA A 213 6.69 -4.86 -12.01
C ALA A 213 5.53 -5.45 -12.83
N ASN A 214 5.20 -4.84 -13.96
CA ASN A 214 4.13 -5.30 -14.83
C ASN A 214 4.63 -6.16 -16.00
N ASP A 215 5.95 -6.24 -16.22
CA ASP A 215 6.59 -6.87 -17.39
C ASP A 215 5.97 -6.44 -18.71
N ALA A 216 5.49 -5.19 -18.78
CA ALA A 216 4.78 -4.64 -19.92
C ALA A 216 4.87 -3.11 -19.95
N GLU A 217 4.65 -2.53 -21.13
CA GLU A 217 4.52 -1.10 -21.28
C GLU A 217 3.36 -0.55 -20.43
N LEU A 218 3.58 0.61 -19.82
CA LEU A 218 2.58 1.25 -18.97
C LEU A 218 1.40 1.74 -19.80
N ASN A 219 0.19 1.33 -19.44
CA ASN A 219 -1.02 1.90 -20.01
C ASN A 219 -1.20 3.34 -19.51
N ARG A 220 -1.11 4.30 -20.42
CA ARG A 220 -1.21 5.75 -20.13
C ARG A 220 -2.50 6.16 -19.42
N ASP A 221 -3.60 5.46 -19.69
CA ASP A 221 -4.89 5.72 -19.05
C ASP A 221 -5.02 5.08 -17.66
N ALA A 222 -4.15 4.11 -17.36
CA ALA A 222 -4.18 3.37 -16.11
C ALA A 222 -3.22 3.91 -15.05
N VAL A 223 -2.22 4.72 -15.43
CA VAL A 223 -1.23 5.25 -14.50
C VAL A 223 -1.69 6.60 -13.96
N GLU A 224 -1.64 6.74 -12.64
CA GLU A 224 -1.84 8.01 -11.94
C GLU A 224 -0.64 8.35 -11.07
N VAL A 225 -0.36 9.64 -10.97
CA VAL A 225 0.70 10.19 -10.12
C VAL A 225 0.11 11.30 -9.25
N ALA A 226 0.34 11.21 -7.94
CA ALA A 226 0.04 12.28 -7.00
C ALA A 226 1.31 12.77 -6.32
N VAL A 227 1.36 14.05 -6.05
CA VAL A 227 2.46 14.73 -5.36
C VAL A 227 1.93 15.38 -4.10
N ILE A 228 2.71 15.27 -3.02
CA ILE A 228 2.44 15.92 -1.75
C ILE A 228 3.70 16.68 -1.34
N ASP A 229 3.64 18.00 -1.31
CA ASP A 229 4.73 18.88 -0.92
C ASP A 229 4.20 20.11 -0.16
N SER A 230 4.99 21.19 -0.08
CA SER A 230 4.58 22.45 0.55
C SER A 230 3.33 23.08 -0.08
N ASP A 231 3.08 22.82 -1.36
CA ASP A 231 1.90 23.33 -2.09
C ASP A 231 0.65 22.43 -1.84
N GLY A 232 0.83 21.33 -1.14
CA GLY A 232 -0.20 20.40 -0.74
C GLY A 232 -0.32 19.18 -1.66
N TYR A 233 -1.39 18.41 -1.43
CA TYR A 233 -1.72 17.23 -2.23
C TYR A 233 -2.35 17.61 -3.56
N ARG A 234 -1.80 17.12 -4.65
CA ARG A 234 -2.35 17.28 -6.01
C ARG A 234 -2.07 16.06 -6.88
N PHE A 235 -2.97 15.79 -7.80
CA PHE A 235 -2.67 14.89 -8.93
C PHE A 235 -1.87 15.68 -9.98
N LEU A 236 -0.94 14.97 -10.64
CA LEU A 236 -0.30 15.52 -11.83
C LEU A 236 -1.21 15.35 -13.05
N ASP A 237 -1.13 16.33 -13.95
CA ASP A 237 -1.89 16.27 -15.19
C ASP A 237 -1.46 15.07 -16.05
N ARG A 238 -2.42 14.43 -16.71
CA ARG A 238 -2.17 13.27 -17.58
C ARG A 238 -1.13 13.56 -18.65
N GLU A 239 -1.14 14.76 -19.22
CA GLU A 239 -0.16 15.14 -20.23
C GLU A 239 1.27 15.11 -19.68
N ASP A 240 1.48 15.58 -18.47
CA ASP A 240 2.80 15.60 -17.85
C ASP A 240 3.26 14.19 -17.44
N VAL A 241 2.33 13.36 -16.95
CA VAL A 241 2.62 11.94 -16.67
C VAL A 241 2.99 11.22 -17.98
N ASN A 242 2.22 11.42 -19.05
CA ASN A 242 2.49 10.79 -20.36
C ASN A 242 3.83 11.24 -20.96
N LYS A 243 4.18 12.53 -20.86
CA LYS A 243 5.51 13.03 -21.27
C LYS A 243 6.65 12.33 -20.51
N GLN A 244 6.42 11.97 -19.24
CA GLN A 244 7.42 11.22 -18.48
C GLN A 244 7.46 9.75 -18.88
N ILE A 245 6.33 9.13 -19.14
CA ILE A 245 6.26 7.74 -19.66
C ILE A 245 7.02 7.65 -21.00
N ASP A 246 6.82 8.61 -21.90
CA ASP A 246 7.51 8.65 -23.21
C ASP A 246 9.04 8.80 -23.10
N ARG A 247 9.54 9.35 -22.00
CA ARG A 247 10.97 9.49 -21.72
C ARG A 247 11.59 8.27 -21.05
N LEU A 248 10.81 7.27 -20.70
CA LEU A 248 11.34 6.03 -20.17
C LEU A 248 12.11 5.28 -21.27
N LYS A 249 13.27 4.75 -20.92
CA LYS A 249 14.03 3.91 -21.85
C LYS A 249 13.17 2.68 -22.19
N PRO A 250 13.26 2.13 -23.42
CA PRO A 250 12.63 0.85 -23.73
C PRO A 250 13.03 -0.23 -22.72
N LEU A 251 12.15 -1.22 -22.51
CA LEU A 251 12.54 -2.42 -21.74
C LEU A 251 13.72 -3.07 -22.46
N GLU A 252 14.80 -3.34 -21.74
CA GLU A 252 15.91 -4.14 -22.28
C GLU A 252 15.43 -5.60 -22.32
N ASP A 253 15.49 -6.24 -23.49
CA ASP A 253 15.12 -7.65 -23.72
C ASP A 253 16.01 -8.63 -22.94
#